data_2df225e8a4c23041989286de4f4a605f
#
_entry.id   2df225e8a4c23041989286de4f4a605f
#
_cell.length_a   1.000
_cell.length_b   1.000
_cell.length_c   1.000
_cell.angle_alpha   90.00
_cell.angle_beta   90.00
_cell.angle_gamma   90.00
#
_symmetry.space_group_name_H-M   'P 1'
#
loop_
_entity.id
_entity.type
_entity.pdbx_description
1 polymer ?
#
loop_
_entity_poly.entity_id
_entity_poly.type
_entity_poly.pdbx_seq_one_letter_code
_entity_poly.pdbx_strand_id
1 'polypeptide(L)'
;RHVSHHYDVWPGRAVTPEKDPELSEAIIISNRKRAQQDDSAHGIIHRAFTAIRLKDMEEAEQNLSQLLNHGFVRRTLQTSHFPYRGIFPDLTGAVPSFLIEMCVFSEPGTVEFLPAMPDNLMNGGAIDGIWLYTFAKLNHMDWNEKGVRASITSNQDQTLTLRNRR
;
A
#
# COMPACT_ATOMS: atom_id res chain seq x y z
N ARG A 1 1.98 -0.46 -21.21
CA ARG A 1 1.96 0.71 -20.32
C ARG A 1 1.42 0.35 -18.93
N HIS A 2 0.34 -0.41 -18.86
CA HIS A 2 -0.25 -0.85 -17.60
C HIS A 2 0.32 -2.19 -17.12
N VAL A 3 0.24 -2.44 -15.84
CA VAL A 3 0.71 -3.69 -15.21
C VAL A 3 -0.44 -4.66 -14.93
N SER A 4 -1.39 -4.77 -15.85
CA SER A 4 -2.58 -5.65 -15.70
C SER A 4 -2.24 -7.12 -15.48
N HIS A 5 -1.04 -7.57 -15.86
CA HIS A 5 -0.54 -8.91 -15.56
C HIS A 5 -0.18 -9.11 -14.07
N HIS A 6 -0.21 -8.06 -13.26
CA HIS A 6 -0.08 -8.13 -11.80
C HIS A 6 -1.45 -8.13 -11.08
N TYR A 7 -2.54 -8.32 -11.82
CA TYR A 7 -3.90 -8.26 -11.28
C TYR A 7 -4.13 -9.17 -10.07
N ASP A 8 -3.51 -10.34 -10.06
CA ASP A 8 -3.63 -11.30 -8.95
C ASP A 8 -3.00 -10.79 -7.64
N VAL A 9 -2.12 -9.81 -7.70
CA VAL A 9 -1.60 -9.09 -6.53
C VAL A 9 -2.51 -7.92 -6.19
N TRP A 10 -2.76 -7.03 -7.17
CA TRP A 10 -3.62 -5.87 -7.00
C TRP A 10 -4.40 -5.57 -8.30
N PRO A 11 -5.72 -5.34 -8.22
CA PRO A 11 -6.59 -5.31 -7.04
C PRO A 11 -6.94 -6.69 -6.47
N GLY A 12 -6.51 -7.76 -7.10
CA GLY A 12 -6.65 -9.13 -6.59
C GLY A 12 -5.94 -9.35 -5.26
N ARG A 13 -6.06 -10.55 -4.70
CA ARG A 13 -5.47 -10.97 -3.43
C ARG A 13 -5.01 -12.43 -3.47
N ALA A 14 -4.83 -12.96 -4.68
CA ALA A 14 -4.48 -14.37 -4.88
C ALA A 14 -3.00 -14.62 -4.56
N VAL A 15 -2.13 -13.69 -4.94
CA VAL A 15 -0.67 -13.79 -4.76
C VAL A 15 -0.21 -12.90 -3.62
N THR A 16 0.46 -13.49 -2.65
CA THR A 16 1.17 -12.78 -1.56
C THR A 16 2.50 -13.47 -1.30
N PRO A 17 3.49 -12.77 -0.70
CA PRO A 17 4.79 -13.37 -0.37
C PRO A 17 4.70 -14.63 0.49
N GLU A 18 3.64 -14.76 1.31
CA GLU A 18 3.42 -15.91 2.17
C GLU A 18 2.79 -17.11 1.46
N LYS A 19 1.94 -16.84 0.45
CA LYS A 19 1.23 -17.89 -0.31
C LYS A 19 2.08 -18.44 -1.46
N ASP A 20 2.77 -17.53 -2.16
CA ASP A 20 3.57 -17.86 -3.34
C ASP A 20 4.83 -16.98 -3.42
N PRO A 21 5.88 -17.32 -2.68
CA PRO A 21 7.09 -16.52 -2.61
C PRO A 21 7.84 -16.43 -3.96
N GLU A 22 7.86 -17.52 -4.75
CA GLU A 22 8.56 -17.54 -6.05
C GLU A 22 7.88 -16.62 -7.07
N LEU A 23 6.54 -16.71 -7.18
CA LEU A 23 5.76 -15.84 -8.06
C LEU A 23 5.82 -14.40 -7.58
N SER A 24 5.78 -14.15 -6.28
CA SER A 24 5.91 -12.82 -5.70
C SER A 24 7.24 -12.16 -6.09
N GLU A 25 8.35 -12.89 -6.00
CA GLU A 25 9.67 -12.40 -6.42
C GLU A 25 9.72 -12.10 -7.92
N ALA A 26 9.15 -12.98 -8.75
CA ALA A 26 9.07 -12.76 -10.21
C ALA A 26 8.25 -11.50 -10.54
N ILE A 27 7.16 -11.23 -9.80
CA ILE A 27 6.33 -10.04 -9.97
C ILE A 27 7.08 -8.79 -9.49
N ILE A 28 7.82 -8.83 -8.38
CA ILE A 28 8.68 -7.72 -7.93
C ILE A 28 9.65 -7.32 -9.03
N ILE A 29 10.39 -8.28 -9.58
CA ILE A 29 11.34 -8.03 -10.69
C ILE A 29 10.63 -7.43 -11.89
N SER A 30 9.46 -7.95 -12.26
CA SER A 30 8.65 -7.44 -13.38
C SER A 30 8.18 -6.01 -13.10
N ASN A 31 7.72 -5.71 -11.90
CA ASN A 31 7.22 -4.40 -11.48
C ASN A 31 8.33 -3.33 -11.58
N ARG A 32 9.51 -3.63 -11.04
CA ARG A 32 10.69 -2.75 -11.10
C ARG A 32 11.15 -2.47 -12.52
N LYS A 33 11.11 -3.48 -13.41
CA LYS A 33 11.42 -3.29 -14.85
C LYS A 33 10.42 -2.38 -15.56
N ARG A 34 9.15 -2.37 -15.14
CA ARG A 34 8.11 -1.51 -15.70
C ARG A 34 8.21 -0.06 -15.24
N ALA A 35 8.80 0.19 -14.09
CA ALA A 35 8.96 1.54 -13.53
C ALA A 35 9.63 2.52 -14.50
N GLN A 36 10.49 2.02 -15.38
CA GLN A 36 11.23 2.83 -16.37
C GLN A 36 10.41 3.20 -17.62
N GLN A 37 9.21 2.65 -17.78
CA GLN A 37 8.44 2.75 -19.05
C GLN A 37 7.12 3.50 -18.92
N ASP A 38 6.71 3.87 -17.71
CA ASP A 38 5.40 4.47 -17.47
C ASP A 38 5.52 5.73 -16.61
N ASP A 39 5.07 6.83 -17.17
CA ASP A 39 5.03 8.16 -16.57
C ASP A 39 3.60 8.61 -16.25
N SER A 40 2.60 7.74 -16.41
CA SER A 40 1.21 8.06 -16.09
C SER A 40 0.87 7.75 -14.64
N ALA A 41 0.05 8.60 -14.02
CA ALA A 41 -0.44 8.36 -12.65
C ALA A 41 -1.08 6.98 -12.51
N HIS A 42 -1.83 6.53 -13.52
CA HIS A 42 -2.49 5.22 -13.49
C HIS A 42 -1.49 4.06 -13.39
N GLY A 43 -0.43 4.08 -14.21
CA GLY A 43 0.61 3.06 -14.13
C GLY A 43 1.37 3.09 -12.80
N ILE A 44 1.69 4.29 -12.30
CA ILE A 44 2.37 4.46 -11.02
C ILE A 44 1.49 3.96 -9.86
N ILE A 45 0.17 4.23 -9.87
CA ILE A 45 -0.80 3.71 -8.90
C ILE A 45 -0.74 2.18 -8.85
N HIS A 46 -0.83 1.52 -10.00
CA HIS A 46 -0.83 0.05 -10.06
C HIS A 46 0.49 -0.53 -9.55
N ARG A 47 1.62 0.07 -9.93
CA ARG A 47 2.93 -0.36 -9.44
C ARG A 47 3.11 -0.15 -7.94
N ALA A 48 2.65 0.99 -7.42
CA ALA A 48 2.71 1.28 -6.00
C ALA A 48 1.93 0.27 -5.16
N PHE A 49 0.68 -0.03 -5.53
CA PHE A 49 -0.10 -1.04 -4.81
C PHE A 49 0.50 -2.44 -4.94
N THR A 50 1.01 -2.81 -6.12
CA THR A 50 1.72 -4.08 -6.30
C THR A 50 2.92 -4.16 -5.36
N ALA A 51 3.73 -3.10 -5.30
CA ALA A 51 4.90 -3.03 -4.42
C ALA A 51 4.52 -3.13 -2.92
N ILE A 52 3.50 -2.38 -2.49
CA ILE A 52 3.00 -2.41 -1.10
C ILE A 52 2.55 -3.83 -0.73
N ARG A 53 1.78 -4.50 -1.57
CA ARG A 53 1.25 -5.83 -1.30
C ARG A 53 2.32 -6.92 -1.32
N LEU A 54 3.35 -6.74 -2.12
CA LEU A 54 4.51 -7.62 -2.16
C LEU A 54 5.60 -7.22 -1.16
N LYS A 55 5.39 -6.17 -0.36
CA LYS A 55 6.33 -5.69 0.67
C LYS A 55 7.66 -5.21 0.08
N ASP A 56 7.64 -4.77 -1.17
CA ASP A 56 8.76 -4.10 -1.83
C ASP A 56 8.76 -2.62 -1.46
N MET A 57 9.37 -2.30 -0.32
CA MET A 57 9.34 -0.94 0.23
C MET A 57 10.08 0.08 -0.61
N GLU A 58 11.16 -0.32 -1.23
CA GLU A 58 11.97 0.56 -2.07
C GLU A 58 11.13 1.04 -3.25
N GLU A 59 10.48 0.13 -3.96
CA GLU A 59 9.61 0.47 -5.08
C GLU A 59 8.35 1.23 -4.62
N ALA A 60 7.78 0.88 -3.46
CA ALA A 60 6.64 1.60 -2.88
C ALA A 60 7.00 3.05 -2.56
N GLU A 61 8.14 3.30 -1.91
CA GLU A 61 8.64 4.64 -1.59
C GLU A 61 8.94 5.46 -2.85
N GLN A 62 9.59 4.87 -3.84
CA GLN A 62 9.89 5.51 -5.11
C GLN A 62 8.61 5.95 -5.85
N ASN A 63 7.62 5.07 -5.96
CA ASN A 63 6.35 5.39 -6.59
C ASN A 63 5.58 6.48 -5.84
N LEU A 64 5.53 6.42 -4.50
CA LEU A 64 4.89 7.45 -3.69
C LEU A 64 5.61 8.79 -3.85
N SER A 65 6.93 8.80 -3.78
CA SER A 65 7.74 10.01 -4.01
C SER A 65 7.49 10.60 -5.40
N GLN A 66 7.41 9.78 -6.43
CA GLN A 66 7.10 10.23 -7.79
C GLN A 66 5.73 10.90 -7.85
N LEU A 67 4.70 10.29 -7.27
CA LEU A 67 3.34 10.86 -7.26
C LEU A 67 3.27 12.19 -6.51
N LEU A 68 3.93 12.30 -5.36
CA LEU A 68 3.86 13.50 -4.51
C LEU A 68 4.75 14.66 -5.00
N ASN A 69 5.92 14.36 -5.57
CA ASN A 69 6.94 15.37 -5.82
C ASN A 69 7.08 15.78 -7.30
N HIS A 70 6.52 15.01 -8.25
CA HIS A 70 6.72 15.25 -9.68
C HIS A 70 5.50 15.82 -10.40
N GLY A 71 4.61 16.52 -9.68
CA GLY A 71 3.51 17.28 -10.29
C GLY A 71 2.25 16.47 -10.59
N PHE A 72 2.13 15.26 -10.06
CA PHE A 72 0.90 14.49 -10.10
C PHE A 72 -0.09 14.91 -9.00
N VAL A 73 0.42 15.26 -7.80
CA VAL A 73 -0.35 15.86 -6.71
C VAL A 73 0.10 17.31 -6.55
N ARG A 74 -0.84 18.25 -6.63
CA ARG A 74 -0.58 19.68 -6.49
C ARG A 74 -0.85 20.17 -5.07
N ARG A 75 -0.39 21.38 -4.74
CA ARG A 75 -0.59 22.01 -3.42
C ARG A 75 -2.05 22.10 -2.98
N THR A 76 -2.98 22.17 -3.93
CA THR A 76 -4.45 22.20 -3.69
C THR A 76 -5.04 20.80 -3.56
N LEU A 77 -4.23 19.75 -3.43
CA LEU A 77 -4.61 18.33 -3.50
C LEU A 77 -5.29 17.95 -4.83
N GLN A 78 -5.23 18.79 -5.83
CA GLN A 78 -5.65 18.44 -7.17
C GLN A 78 -4.66 17.44 -7.77
N THR A 79 -5.19 16.38 -8.34
CA THR A 79 -4.41 15.30 -8.93
C THR A 79 -4.44 15.34 -10.45
N SER A 80 -3.39 14.85 -11.07
CA SER A 80 -3.18 14.89 -12.52
C SER A 80 -2.83 13.51 -13.06
N HIS A 81 -3.28 13.20 -14.27
CA HIS A 81 -2.95 11.93 -14.94
C HIS A 81 -1.49 11.88 -15.44
N PHE A 82 -1.02 13.00 -15.96
CA PHE A 82 0.39 13.26 -16.24
C PHE A 82 0.87 14.47 -15.45
N PRO A 83 2.17 14.64 -15.24
CA PRO A 83 2.67 15.79 -14.49
C PRO A 83 2.06 17.11 -14.99
N TYR A 84 1.37 17.82 -14.09
CA TYR A 84 0.70 19.11 -14.35
C TYR A 84 -0.41 19.09 -15.42
N ARG A 85 -0.84 17.93 -15.90
CA ARG A 85 -1.84 17.83 -16.98
C ARG A 85 -3.07 17.03 -16.57
N GLY A 86 -4.23 17.63 -16.85
CA GLY A 86 -5.54 17.03 -16.61
C GLY A 86 -5.88 16.88 -15.12
N ILE A 87 -7.14 16.55 -14.87
CA ILE A 87 -7.65 16.17 -13.55
C ILE A 87 -7.77 14.65 -13.54
N PHE A 88 -7.33 14.01 -12.46
CA PHE A 88 -7.35 12.56 -12.34
C PHE A 88 -7.84 12.11 -10.97
N PRO A 89 -9.17 11.98 -10.77
CA PRO A 89 -9.77 11.64 -9.49
C PRO A 89 -9.31 10.31 -8.90
N ASP A 90 -8.96 9.34 -9.76
CA ASP A 90 -8.44 8.03 -9.30
C ASP A 90 -7.24 8.18 -8.37
N LEU A 91 -6.32 9.11 -8.68
CA LEU A 91 -5.18 9.37 -7.82
C LEU A 91 -5.58 10.04 -6.50
N THR A 92 -6.64 10.85 -6.51
CA THR A 92 -7.17 11.46 -5.28
C THR A 92 -7.62 10.40 -4.28
N GLY A 93 -8.25 9.33 -4.77
CA GLY A 93 -8.64 8.19 -3.93
C GLY A 93 -7.48 7.23 -3.63
N ALA A 94 -6.53 7.09 -4.55
CA ALA A 94 -5.42 6.15 -4.40
C ALA A 94 -4.42 6.58 -3.32
N VAL A 95 -4.07 7.87 -3.22
CA VAL A 95 -3.06 8.35 -2.26
C VAL A 95 -3.42 8.01 -0.81
N PRO A 96 -4.63 8.29 -0.30
CA PRO A 96 -5.01 7.84 1.05
C PRO A 96 -4.95 6.32 1.22
N SER A 97 -5.37 5.57 0.19
CA SER A 97 -5.36 4.11 0.22
C SER A 97 -3.94 3.54 0.29
N PHE A 98 -2.97 4.15 -0.40
CA PHE A 98 -1.55 3.77 -0.26
C PHE A 98 -1.08 3.91 1.19
N LEU A 99 -1.33 5.07 1.79
CA LEU A 99 -0.90 5.36 3.15
C LEU A 99 -1.53 4.39 4.15
N ILE A 100 -2.81 4.05 3.95
CA ILE A 100 -3.50 3.06 4.78
C ILE A 100 -2.87 1.68 4.59
N GLU A 101 -2.71 1.18 3.36
CA GLU A 101 -2.16 -0.16 3.11
C GLU A 101 -0.68 -0.28 3.52
N MET A 102 0.09 0.81 3.51
CA MET A 102 1.45 0.82 4.07
C MET A 102 1.45 0.70 5.61
N CYS A 103 0.44 1.26 6.28
CA CYS A 103 0.30 1.19 7.73
C CYS A 103 -0.34 -0.11 8.21
N VAL A 104 -1.41 -0.55 7.54
CA VAL A 104 -2.16 -1.74 7.90
C VAL A 104 -2.75 -2.40 6.67
N PHE A 105 -2.50 -3.68 6.53
CA PHE A 105 -3.13 -4.53 5.53
C PHE A 105 -3.93 -5.64 6.21
N SER A 106 -5.06 -6.02 5.64
CA SER A 106 -5.89 -7.08 6.21
C SER A 106 -6.54 -7.95 5.14
N GLU A 107 -6.63 -9.22 5.43
CA GLU A 107 -7.38 -10.25 4.72
C GLU A 107 -8.29 -10.98 5.71
N PRO A 108 -9.29 -11.76 5.27
CA PRO A 108 -10.06 -12.59 6.17
C PRO A 108 -9.16 -13.42 7.08
N GLY A 109 -9.29 -13.24 8.39
CA GLY A 109 -8.50 -13.95 9.41
C GLY A 109 -7.09 -13.40 9.66
N THR A 110 -6.63 -12.37 8.96
CA THR A 110 -5.27 -11.83 9.14
C THR A 110 -5.27 -10.31 9.15
N VAL A 111 -4.48 -9.73 10.05
CA VAL A 111 -4.16 -8.29 10.08
C VAL A 111 -2.65 -8.15 10.16
N GLU A 112 -2.08 -7.37 9.26
CA GLU A 112 -0.65 -7.09 9.20
C GLU A 112 -0.38 -5.62 9.46
N PHE A 113 0.50 -5.33 10.41
CA PHE A 113 0.91 -3.99 10.79
C PHE A 113 2.22 -3.61 10.09
N LEU A 114 2.25 -2.42 9.53
CA LEU A 114 3.40 -1.82 8.85
C LEU A 114 4.00 -2.70 7.72
N PRO A 115 3.16 -3.35 6.87
CA PRO A 115 3.66 -4.33 5.90
C PRO A 115 4.65 -3.76 4.89
N ALA A 116 4.50 -2.47 4.53
CA ALA A 116 5.33 -1.80 3.54
C ALA A 116 5.71 -0.37 3.97
N MET A 117 5.87 -0.15 5.26
CA MET A 117 6.26 1.15 5.79
C MET A 117 7.73 1.43 5.48
N PRO A 118 8.08 2.56 4.83
CA PRO A 118 9.46 2.98 4.62
C PRO A 118 10.23 3.18 5.93
N ASP A 119 11.52 2.90 5.92
CA ASP A 119 12.35 2.94 7.13
C ASP A 119 12.38 4.32 7.80
N ASN A 120 12.37 5.39 7.01
CA ASN A 120 12.34 6.77 7.51
C ASN A 120 11.02 7.14 8.23
N LEU A 121 9.93 6.39 8.01
CA LEU A 121 8.64 6.56 8.68
C LEU A 121 8.41 5.54 9.82
N MET A 122 9.35 4.60 10.00
CA MET A 122 9.26 3.60 11.07
C MET A 122 9.55 4.17 12.46
N ASN A 123 10.11 5.37 12.57
CA ASN A 123 10.49 5.99 13.85
C ASN A 123 9.30 6.39 14.72
N GLY A 124 8.13 6.54 14.13
CA GLY A 124 6.89 6.78 14.85
C GLY A 124 5.78 7.37 14.01
N GLY A 125 4.56 7.04 14.40
CA GLY A 125 3.35 7.53 13.78
C GLY A 125 2.11 6.95 14.44
N ALA A 126 0.94 7.38 13.95
CA ALA A 126 -0.34 6.86 14.40
C ALA A 126 -1.37 6.92 13.25
N ILE A 127 -2.36 6.03 13.32
CA ILE A 127 -3.51 6.01 12.42
C ILE A 127 -4.75 5.57 13.19
N ASP A 128 -5.90 6.14 12.83
CA ASP A 128 -7.17 5.93 13.51
C ASP A 128 -8.28 5.56 12.55
N GLY A 129 -9.22 4.75 13.05
CA GLY A 129 -10.54 4.60 12.44
C GLY A 129 -10.58 3.78 11.15
N ILE A 130 -9.67 2.83 10.95
CA ILE A 130 -9.59 2.03 9.71
C ILE A 130 -10.49 0.81 9.78
N TRP A 131 -11.38 0.64 8.81
CA TRP A 131 -12.11 -0.60 8.60
C TRP A 131 -11.21 -1.67 7.96
N LEU A 132 -11.13 -2.82 8.61
CA LEU A 132 -10.34 -3.95 8.17
C LEU A 132 -11.17 -4.91 7.32
N TYR A 133 -10.54 -5.58 6.38
CA TYR A 133 -11.18 -6.59 5.52
C TYR A 133 -11.38 -7.94 6.26
N THR A 134 -11.77 -7.87 7.53
CA THR A 134 -11.99 -9.01 8.42
C THR A 134 -13.12 -8.75 9.41
N PHE A 135 -14.12 -7.93 9.02
CA PHE A 135 -15.25 -7.52 9.87
C PHE A 135 -14.85 -6.91 11.22
N ALA A 136 -13.73 -6.21 11.24
CA ALA A 136 -13.20 -5.54 12.40
C ALA A 136 -12.82 -4.10 12.06
N LYS A 137 -12.67 -3.28 13.09
CA LYS A 137 -12.23 -1.89 12.99
C LYS A 137 -10.96 -1.72 13.81
N LEU A 138 -9.92 -1.21 13.18
CA LEU A 138 -8.76 -0.65 13.87
C LEU A 138 -9.18 0.72 14.41
N ASN A 139 -9.38 0.82 15.71
CA ASN A 139 -9.79 2.06 16.35
C ASN A 139 -8.62 3.04 16.42
N HIS A 140 -7.47 2.52 16.84
CA HIS A 140 -6.22 3.26 16.96
C HIS A 140 -5.04 2.32 16.76
N MET A 141 -4.00 2.80 16.08
CA MET A 141 -2.69 2.18 16.04
C MET A 141 -1.63 3.26 16.15
N ASP A 142 -0.67 3.06 17.02
CA ASP A 142 0.57 3.84 17.10
C ASP A 142 1.79 2.94 17.02
N TRP A 143 2.89 3.49 16.51
CA TRP A 143 4.16 2.78 16.44
C TRP A 143 5.33 3.71 16.76
N ASN A 144 6.41 3.14 17.20
CA ASN A 144 7.69 3.79 17.44
C ASN A 144 8.81 2.76 17.38
N GLU A 145 10.03 3.15 17.71
CA GLU A 145 11.20 2.27 17.72
C GLU A 145 11.04 1.02 18.61
N LYS A 146 10.13 1.03 19.59
CA LYS A 146 9.89 -0.09 20.53
C LYS A 146 8.86 -1.09 20.02
N GLY A 147 8.03 -0.74 19.03
CA GLY A 147 7.02 -1.63 18.48
C GLY A 147 5.73 -0.94 18.07
N VAL A 148 4.70 -1.76 17.89
CA VAL A 148 3.35 -1.35 17.50
C VAL A 148 2.38 -1.59 18.64
N ARG A 149 1.49 -0.63 18.89
CA ARG A 149 0.32 -0.78 19.77
C ARG A 149 -0.93 -0.57 18.94
N ALA A 150 -1.91 -1.48 19.04
CA ALA A 150 -3.14 -1.39 18.28
C ALA A 150 -4.35 -1.72 19.16
N SER A 151 -5.47 -1.03 18.91
CA SER A 151 -6.78 -1.31 19.47
C SER A 151 -7.74 -1.69 18.35
N ILE A 152 -8.30 -2.89 18.42
CA ILE A 152 -9.19 -3.45 17.39
C ILE A 152 -10.51 -3.85 18.04
N THR A 153 -11.63 -3.47 17.41
CA THR A 153 -12.97 -3.95 17.73
C THR A 153 -13.45 -4.88 16.63
N SER A 154 -13.85 -6.09 17.00
CA SER A 154 -14.45 -7.04 16.08
C SER A 154 -15.97 -7.02 16.17
N ASN A 155 -16.64 -7.12 15.03
CA ASN A 155 -18.11 -7.17 14.95
C ASN A 155 -18.66 -8.59 15.12
N GLN A 156 -17.78 -9.59 15.26
CA GLN A 156 -18.13 -10.99 15.45
C GLN A 156 -17.03 -11.71 16.21
N ASP A 157 -17.36 -12.86 16.79
CA ASP A 157 -16.34 -13.75 17.37
C ASP A 157 -15.49 -14.35 16.24
N GLN A 158 -14.19 -14.10 16.29
CA GLN A 158 -13.23 -14.61 15.31
C GLN A 158 -11.82 -14.67 15.88
N THR A 159 -11.00 -15.52 15.30
CA THR A 159 -9.56 -15.57 15.56
C THR A 159 -8.83 -14.81 14.46
N LEU A 160 -7.96 -13.87 14.85
CA LEU A 160 -7.13 -13.11 13.93
C LEU A 160 -5.67 -13.46 14.10
N THR A 161 -5.00 -13.77 13.01
CA THR A 161 -3.55 -13.83 12.95
C THR A 161 -3.02 -12.41 12.83
N LEU A 162 -2.26 -11.97 13.82
CA LEU A 162 -1.59 -10.67 13.78
C LEU A 162 -0.17 -10.87 13.28
N ARG A 163 0.22 -10.10 12.29
CA ARG A 163 1.59 -10.04 11.75
C ARG A 163 2.14 -8.65 11.99
N ASN A 164 3.40 -8.58 12.37
CA ASN A 164 4.14 -7.34 12.44
C ASN A 164 5.47 -7.55 11.71
N ARG A 165 5.84 -6.62 10.87
CA ARG A 165 7.08 -6.67 10.13
C ARG A 165 8.33 -6.45 10.98
N ARG A 166 8.19 -5.95 12.20
CA ARG A 166 9.28 -5.75 13.17
C ARG A 166 9.56 -6.99 14.00
#